data_f697a50b8add71447a9dac3bf9703fb7
#
_entry.id   f697a50b8add71447a9dac3bf9703fb7
#
_cell.length_a   1.000
_cell.length_b   1.000
_cell.length_c   1.000
_cell.angle_alpha   90.00
_cell.angle_beta   90.00
_cell.angle_gamma   90.00
#
_symmetry.space_group_name_H-M   'P 1'
#
loop_
_entity.id
_entity.type
_entity.pdbx_description
1 polymer ?
#
loop_
_entity_poly.entity_id
_entity_poly.type
_entity_poly.pdbx_seq_one_letter_code
_entity_poly.pdbx_strand_id
1 'polypeptide(L)'
;MSEKKKTRLRFLHCSDIHLDIPFVGLSAEKSEERRRMQRASFIKMMQYVRDTNINIVLMSGDVFNTEYATNTTAEVLIREFRNCPDTEFIISPGKHDYYKDNPIYASGRLPDNCHVFSSSTLSRFDFEAHNITVYGWAFMTDSLRENPLFDRHVDDYSRVNIVCAYADLGGDVNSDSCPISTDDLKKFGADYYALGSRHEASKFQSVGASKYSYCGALECTGFDEPGLGGVNLITIDYSDGEVAIENKSVSFGHLDFKTEQLDVTGVNTSNEIINRISRMISDKKYDDETALRVELTGYVDPRFSVPKNIENEAFGLYYFKLIDKTIPLYATESFKRDMSVKGEIYRRFYPMLTSEVEEERLVAARAFRVALAALENRDTDY
;
A
#
# COMPACT_ATOMS: atom_id res chain seq x y z
N MET A 1 -32.50 -36.56 13.43
CA MET A 1 -31.27 -36.10 12.73
C MET A 1 -31.28 -34.58 12.85
N SER A 2 -30.39 -34.03 13.68
CA SER A 2 -30.23 -32.56 13.80
C SER A 2 -29.80 -32.02 12.43
N GLU A 3 -30.53 -31.05 11.86
CA GLU A 3 -30.07 -30.32 10.72
C GLU A 3 -28.70 -29.69 11.04
N LYS A 4 -27.70 -30.09 10.32
CA LYS A 4 -26.35 -29.56 10.47
C LYS A 4 -26.38 -28.10 10.10
N LYS A 5 -26.09 -27.21 11.05
CA LYS A 5 -26.18 -25.77 10.92
C LYS A 5 -25.07 -25.27 9.99
N LYS A 6 -25.41 -25.02 8.73
CA LYS A 6 -24.51 -24.33 7.80
C LYS A 6 -24.50 -22.86 8.19
N THR A 7 -23.33 -22.35 8.59
CA THR A 7 -23.15 -20.95 8.94
C THR A 7 -22.30 -20.28 7.88
N ARG A 8 -22.83 -19.19 7.28
CA ARG A 8 -22.10 -18.33 6.37
C ARG A 8 -21.85 -16.99 7.05
N LEU A 9 -20.58 -16.63 7.14
CA LEU A 9 -20.13 -15.41 7.81
C LEU A 9 -19.40 -14.52 6.81
N ARG A 10 -19.59 -13.22 6.96
CA ARG A 10 -18.94 -12.22 6.11
C ARG A 10 -18.17 -11.24 6.97
N PHE A 11 -16.90 -11.11 6.66
CA PHE A 11 -15.98 -10.20 7.34
C PHE A 11 -15.45 -9.18 6.38
N LEU A 12 -15.21 -7.99 6.87
CA LEU A 12 -14.39 -7.03 6.18
C LEU A 12 -13.03 -6.99 6.88
N HIS A 13 -11.96 -7.18 6.14
CA HIS A 13 -10.58 -7.03 6.62
C HIS A 13 -9.96 -5.78 6.01
N CYS A 14 -9.64 -4.80 6.85
CA CYS A 14 -8.97 -3.55 6.50
C CYS A 14 -7.77 -3.30 7.42
N SER A 15 -6.79 -2.55 6.95
CA SER A 15 -5.63 -2.08 7.69
C SER A 15 -5.10 -0.80 7.08
N ASP A 16 -4.09 -0.22 7.69
CA ASP A 16 -3.31 0.88 7.12
C ASP A 16 -4.21 2.00 6.55
N ILE A 17 -5.24 2.37 7.35
CA ILE A 17 -6.22 3.41 6.99
C ILE A 17 -5.59 4.79 7.14
N HIS A 18 -4.75 4.97 8.17
CA HIS A 18 -3.98 6.17 8.47
C HIS A 18 -4.80 7.47 8.46
N LEU A 19 -5.98 7.47 9.07
CA LEU A 19 -6.82 8.68 9.12
C LEU A 19 -6.03 9.88 9.62
N ASP A 20 -6.16 10.98 8.89
CA ASP A 20 -5.54 12.28 9.15
C ASP A 20 -4.00 12.32 9.07
N ILE A 21 -3.37 11.35 8.37
CA ILE A 21 -1.94 11.40 8.08
C ILE A 21 -1.54 12.72 7.40
N PRO A 22 -0.39 13.32 7.74
CA PRO A 22 0.11 14.45 6.98
C PRO A 22 0.62 14.00 5.61
N PHE A 23 0.13 14.62 4.54
CA PHE A 23 0.64 14.42 3.19
C PHE A 23 1.84 15.34 2.96
N VAL A 24 3.02 14.89 3.37
CA VAL A 24 4.27 15.66 3.26
C VAL A 24 4.61 15.96 1.80
N GLY A 25 5.05 17.19 1.52
CA GLY A 25 5.43 17.61 0.16
C GLY A 25 4.28 18.16 -0.69
N LEU A 26 3.03 18.13 -0.19
CA LEU A 26 1.90 18.81 -0.81
C LEU A 26 1.67 20.19 -0.19
N SER A 27 1.00 21.08 -0.91
CA SER A 27 0.51 22.34 -0.33
C SER A 27 -0.49 22.06 0.79
N ALA A 28 -0.68 23.04 1.71
CA ALA A 28 -1.63 22.91 2.82
C ALA A 28 -3.06 22.59 2.32
N GLU A 29 -3.47 23.22 1.21
CA GLU A 29 -4.78 22.99 0.59
C GLU A 29 -4.91 21.56 0.05
N LYS A 30 -3.93 21.07 -0.71
CA LYS A 30 -3.92 19.72 -1.24
C LYS A 30 -3.79 18.66 -0.15
N SER A 31 -3.04 18.92 0.90
CA SER A 31 -2.96 18.04 2.07
C SER A 31 -4.31 17.90 2.76
N GLU A 32 -5.07 18.99 2.92
CA GLU A 32 -6.41 18.94 3.50
C GLU A 32 -7.43 18.26 2.57
N GLU A 33 -7.31 18.46 1.28
CA GLU A 33 -8.11 17.74 0.27
C GLU A 33 -7.87 16.22 0.38
N ARG A 34 -6.62 15.77 0.45
CA ARG A 34 -6.26 14.37 0.63
C ARG A 34 -6.80 13.77 1.92
N ARG A 35 -6.72 14.49 3.05
CA ARG A 35 -7.32 14.03 4.31
C ARG A 35 -8.84 13.91 4.21
N ARG A 36 -9.51 14.81 3.50
CA ARG A 36 -10.96 14.70 3.23
C ARG A 36 -11.29 13.47 2.40
N MET A 37 -10.53 13.19 1.33
CA MET A 37 -10.68 11.97 0.52
C MET A 37 -10.51 10.71 1.37
N GLN A 38 -9.48 10.65 2.21
CA GLN A 38 -9.22 9.54 3.10
C GLN A 38 -10.38 9.27 4.08
N ARG A 39 -10.92 10.34 4.71
CA ARG A 39 -12.13 10.22 5.54
C ARG A 39 -13.36 9.79 4.73
N ALA A 40 -13.51 10.28 3.51
CA ALA A 40 -14.61 9.88 2.63
C ALA A 40 -14.51 8.40 2.22
N SER A 41 -13.31 7.88 1.93
CA SER A 41 -13.08 6.45 1.68
C SER A 41 -13.48 5.59 2.88
N PHE A 42 -13.11 6.01 4.10
CA PHE A 42 -13.53 5.34 5.33
C PHE A 42 -15.05 5.34 5.49
N ILE A 43 -15.72 6.49 5.32
CA ILE A 43 -17.18 6.61 5.41
C ILE A 43 -17.87 5.73 4.35
N LYS A 44 -17.35 5.71 3.12
CA LYS A 44 -17.85 4.86 2.03
C LYS A 44 -17.72 3.37 2.35
N MET A 45 -16.60 2.96 2.95
CA MET A 45 -16.41 1.61 3.46
C MET A 45 -17.45 1.28 4.54
N MET A 46 -17.68 2.18 5.51
CA MET A 46 -18.66 1.99 6.58
C MET A 46 -20.10 1.96 6.05
N GLN A 47 -20.41 2.72 4.99
CA GLN A 47 -21.69 2.62 4.29
C GLN A 47 -21.86 1.22 3.66
N TYR A 48 -20.81 0.70 3.02
CA TYR A 48 -20.83 -0.66 2.48
C TYR A 48 -21.05 -1.73 3.57
N VAL A 49 -20.46 -1.56 4.76
CA VAL A 49 -20.68 -2.44 5.91
C VAL A 49 -22.18 -2.52 6.25
N ARG A 50 -22.84 -1.36 6.34
CA ARG A 50 -24.29 -1.27 6.63
C ARG A 50 -25.15 -1.92 5.53
N ASP A 51 -24.86 -1.58 4.28
CA ASP A 51 -25.68 -1.98 3.13
C ASP A 51 -25.58 -3.48 2.83
N THR A 52 -24.49 -4.12 3.25
CA THR A 52 -24.21 -5.52 2.93
C THR A 52 -24.26 -6.46 4.13
N ASN A 53 -24.70 -5.97 5.31
CA ASN A 53 -24.84 -6.75 6.54
C ASN A 53 -23.56 -7.53 6.90
N ILE A 54 -22.44 -6.81 7.02
CA ILE A 54 -21.17 -7.39 7.46
C ILE A 54 -21.27 -7.69 8.95
N ASN A 55 -20.94 -8.91 9.35
CA ASN A 55 -21.01 -9.35 10.76
C ASN A 55 -19.85 -8.80 11.59
N ILE A 56 -18.64 -8.80 11.01
CA ILE A 56 -17.41 -8.45 11.70
C ILE A 56 -16.53 -7.60 10.77
N VAL A 57 -15.93 -6.55 11.32
CA VAL A 57 -14.86 -5.77 10.67
C VAL A 57 -13.57 -5.98 11.45
N LEU A 58 -12.55 -6.52 10.79
CA LEU A 58 -11.21 -6.73 11.32
C LEU A 58 -10.33 -5.57 10.88
N MET A 59 -9.80 -4.80 11.82
CA MET A 59 -8.91 -3.65 11.59
C MET A 59 -7.51 -4.02 12.10
N SER A 60 -6.64 -4.42 11.18
CA SER A 60 -5.33 -4.98 11.49
C SER A 60 -4.23 -3.93 11.61
N GLY A 61 -4.52 -2.85 12.35
CA GLY A 61 -3.58 -1.79 12.71
C GLY A 61 -3.55 -0.59 11.79
N ASP A 62 -2.91 0.46 12.31
CA ASP A 62 -2.70 1.74 11.66
C ASP A 62 -4.01 2.36 11.14
N VAL A 63 -5.06 2.36 11.99
CA VAL A 63 -6.35 2.98 11.69
C VAL A 63 -6.21 4.51 11.58
N PHE A 64 -5.34 5.09 12.40
CA PHE A 64 -4.97 6.51 12.37
C PHE A 64 -3.53 6.70 12.88
N ASN A 65 -2.99 7.91 12.71
CA ASN A 65 -1.70 8.24 13.30
C ASN A 65 -1.92 9.00 14.60
N THR A 66 -1.51 8.44 15.73
CA THR A 66 -1.72 9.03 17.08
C THR A 66 -1.22 10.47 17.18
N GLU A 67 -0.08 10.79 16.55
CA GLU A 67 0.51 12.13 16.56
C GLU A 67 -0.36 13.20 15.88
N TYR A 68 -1.19 12.79 14.91
CA TYR A 68 -2.01 13.70 14.08
C TYR A 68 -3.50 13.55 14.34
N ALA A 69 -3.89 12.54 15.13
CA ALA A 69 -5.28 12.27 15.43
C ALA A 69 -5.91 13.44 16.20
N THR A 70 -7.07 13.87 15.75
CA THR A 70 -7.83 14.99 16.31
C THR A 70 -9.14 14.52 16.93
N ASN A 71 -9.85 15.40 17.59
CA ASN A 71 -11.23 15.13 18.01
C ASN A 71 -12.13 14.77 16.82
N THR A 72 -11.89 15.34 15.63
CA THR A 72 -12.62 14.99 14.40
C THR A 72 -12.38 13.54 14.00
N THR A 73 -11.14 13.06 14.10
CA THR A 73 -10.80 11.64 13.84
C THR A 73 -11.60 10.73 14.77
N ALA A 74 -11.58 11.02 16.08
CA ALA A 74 -12.31 10.26 17.08
C ALA A 74 -13.83 10.27 16.83
N GLU A 75 -14.40 11.44 16.52
CA GLU A 75 -15.83 11.59 16.23
C GLU A 75 -16.27 10.82 14.98
N VAL A 76 -15.47 10.82 13.93
CA VAL A 76 -15.75 10.05 12.71
C VAL A 76 -15.78 8.57 13.03
N LEU A 77 -14.75 8.03 13.69
CA LEU A 77 -14.67 6.61 14.07
C LEU A 77 -15.86 6.20 14.93
N ILE A 78 -16.08 6.91 16.04
CA ILE A 78 -17.15 6.59 17.02
C ILE A 78 -18.53 6.66 16.37
N ARG A 79 -18.80 7.67 15.57
CA ARG A 79 -20.06 7.83 14.84
C ARG A 79 -20.30 6.68 13.89
N GLU A 80 -19.32 6.34 13.06
CA GLU A 80 -19.47 5.28 12.07
C GLU A 80 -19.65 3.89 12.74
N PHE A 81 -18.95 3.61 13.84
CA PHE A 81 -19.15 2.36 14.58
C PHE A 81 -20.54 2.29 15.21
N ARG A 82 -21.02 3.39 15.83
CA ARG A 82 -22.38 3.47 16.39
C ARG A 82 -23.49 3.30 15.36
N ASN A 83 -23.22 3.73 14.11
CA ASN A 83 -24.16 3.57 13.00
C ASN A 83 -24.26 2.12 12.49
N CYS A 84 -23.44 1.20 13.01
CA CYS A 84 -23.43 -0.22 12.63
C CYS A 84 -23.61 -1.10 13.91
N PRO A 85 -24.76 -1.03 14.60
CA PRO A 85 -24.92 -1.67 15.91
C PRO A 85 -24.89 -3.20 15.86
N ASP A 86 -25.15 -3.80 14.69
CA ASP A 86 -25.17 -5.26 14.48
C ASP A 86 -23.83 -5.79 13.94
N THR A 87 -22.80 -4.94 13.87
CA THR A 87 -21.46 -5.29 13.39
C THR A 87 -20.45 -5.20 14.53
N GLU A 88 -19.65 -6.23 14.74
CA GLU A 88 -18.55 -6.22 15.70
C GLU A 88 -17.28 -5.66 15.03
N PHE A 89 -16.66 -4.68 15.64
CA PHE A 89 -15.40 -4.08 15.21
C PHE A 89 -14.27 -4.58 16.08
N ILE A 90 -13.27 -5.24 15.50
CA ILE A 90 -12.10 -5.75 16.20
C ILE A 90 -10.87 -5.00 15.71
N ILE A 91 -10.19 -4.30 16.62
CA ILE A 91 -9.03 -3.48 16.32
C ILE A 91 -7.79 -4.08 16.99
N SER A 92 -6.77 -4.35 16.20
CA SER A 92 -5.42 -4.66 16.65
C SER A 92 -4.54 -3.44 16.43
N PRO A 93 -4.29 -2.58 17.44
CA PRO A 93 -3.48 -1.39 17.28
C PRO A 93 -2.10 -1.70 16.69
N GLY A 94 -1.70 -0.94 15.67
CA GLY A 94 -0.43 -1.08 14.97
C GLY A 94 0.64 -0.10 15.48
N LYS A 95 1.61 0.16 14.63
CA LYS A 95 2.78 0.98 14.93
C LYS A 95 2.45 2.47 15.10
N HIS A 96 1.49 2.97 14.32
CA HIS A 96 1.14 4.39 14.32
C HIS A 96 -0.04 4.74 15.22
N ASP A 97 -0.87 3.76 15.56
CA ASP A 97 -2.01 3.93 16.47
C ASP A 97 -1.89 3.07 17.75
N TYR A 98 -0.65 2.88 18.22
CA TYR A 98 -0.35 2.03 19.38
C TYR A 98 -1.23 2.36 20.60
N TYR A 99 -1.51 1.33 21.42
CA TYR A 99 -2.55 1.39 22.47
C TYR A 99 -2.17 2.28 23.65
N LYS A 100 -0.91 2.27 24.10
CA LYS A 100 -0.51 2.96 25.33
C LYS A 100 -0.67 4.47 25.17
N ASP A 101 -1.35 5.09 26.15
CA ASP A 101 -1.63 6.52 26.20
C ASP A 101 -2.40 7.05 24.96
N ASN A 102 -3.07 6.15 24.22
CA ASN A 102 -3.82 6.50 23.02
C ASN A 102 -5.10 7.27 23.36
N PRO A 103 -5.28 8.51 22.85
CA PRO A 103 -6.39 9.37 23.25
C PRO A 103 -7.76 8.89 22.73
N ILE A 104 -7.79 8.00 21.73
CA ILE A 104 -9.02 7.46 21.16
C ILE A 104 -9.36 6.12 21.83
N TYR A 105 -8.43 5.18 21.87
CA TYR A 105 -8.66 3.85 22.41
C TYR A 105 -8.89 3.84 23.93
N ALA A 106 -8.15 4.67 24.65
CA ALA A 106 -8.30 4.82 26.11
C ALA A 106 -9.39 5.82 26.53
N SER A 107 -10.11 6.44 25.59
CA SER A 107 -11.09 7.49 25.91
C SER A 107 -12.34 7.03 26.63
N GLY A 108 -12.66 5.74 26.59
CA GLY A 108 -13.94 5.18 27.06
C GLY A 108 -15.16 5.64 26.23
N ARG A 109 -14.94 6.23 25.04
CA ARG A 109 -16.01 6.75 24.16
C ARG A 109 -16.40 5.76 23.05
N LEU A 110 -15.57 4.73 22.81
CA LEU A 110 -15.87 3.69 21.83
C LEU A 110 -17.16 2.96 22.22
N PRO A 111 -18.01 2.58 21.26
CA PRO A 111 -19.24 1.82 21.56
C PRO A 111 -18.93 0.38 21.94
N ASP A 112 -19.90 -0.29 22.58
CA ASP A 112 -19.74 -1.66 23.12
C ASP A 112 -19.43 -2.71 22.05
N ASN A 113 -19.81 -2.47 20.80
CA ASN A 113 -19.50 -3.33 19.66
C ASN A 113 -18.09 -3.08 19.06
N CYS A 114 -17.24 -2.31 19.75
CA CYS A 114 -15.86 -2.05 19.33
C CYS A 114 -14.88 -2.64 20.35
N HIS A 115 -14.14 -3.65 19.93
CA HIS A 115 -13.21 -4.42 20.75
C HIS A 115 -11.78 -4.09 20.34
N VAL A 116 -10.99 -3.55 21.25
CA VAL A 116 -9.61 -3.17 21.00
C VAL A 116 -8.66 -4.05 21.81
N PHE A 117 -7.72 -4.70 21.13
CA PHE A 117 -6.65 -5.40 21.84
C PHE A 117 -5.81 -4.39 22.64
N SER A 118 -5.47 -4.74 23.88
CA SER A 118 -4.82 -3.81 24.81
C SER A 118 -3.53 -4.35 25.43
N SER A 119 -2.99 -5.42 24.87
CA SER A 119 -1.75 -6.06 25.33
C SER A 119 -0.87 -6.46 24.16
N SER A 120 0.44 -6.40 24.31
CA SER A 120 1.41 -6.93 23.32
C SER A 120 1.47 -8.47 23.31
N THR A 121 0.85 -9.14 24.28
CA THR A 121 0.74 -10.60 24.30
C THR A 121 -0.53 -11.05 23.60
N LEU A 122 -0.50 -12.28 23.07
CA LEU A 122 -1.65 -12.90 22.44
C LEU A 122 -2.84 -12.91 23.39
N SER A 123 -3.97 -12.37 22.94
CA SER A 123 -5.24 -12.38 23.61
C SER A 123 -6.37 -12.69 22.62
N ARG A 124 -7.61 -12.82 23.08
CA ARG A 124 -8.73 -13.20 22.20
C ARG A 124 -10.04 -12.53 22.60
N PHE A 125 -10.94 -12.43 21.64
CA PHE A 125 -12.36 -12.16 21.82
C PHE A 125 -13.19 -13.33 21.29
N ASP A 126 -14.14 -13.81 22.08
CA ASP A 126 -15.02 -14.92 21.72
C ASP A 126 -16.40 -14.39 21.35
N PHE A 127 -16.87 -14.69 20.14
CA PHE A 127 -18.18 -14.30 19.61
C PHE A 127 -19.07 -15.53 19.51
N GLU A 128 -19.77 -15.86 20.61
CA GLU A 128 -20.59 -17.07 20.73
C GLU A 128 -21.70 -17.13 19.68
N ALA A 129 -22.35 -15.99 19.40
CA ALA A 129 -23.43 -15.91 18.41
C ALA A 129 -23.01 -16.36 17.01
N HIS A 130 -21.71 -16.23 16.69
CA HIS A 130 -21.15 -16.55 15.38
C HIS A 130 -20.26 -17.79 15.39
N ASN A 131 -20.01 -18.40 16.54
CA ASN A 131 -19.05 -19.50 16.73
C ASN A 131 -17.64 -19.15 16.24
N ILE A 132 -17.15 -17.94 16.60
CA ILE A 132 -15.86 -17.40 16.17
C ILE A 132 -15.02 -17.03 17.39
N THR A 133 -13.71 -17.25 17.29
CA THR A 133 -12.69 -16.67 18.16
C THR A 133 -11.75 -15.80 17.33
N VAL A 134 -11.58 -14.54 17.71
CA VAL A 134 -10.61 -13.64 17.11
C VAL A 134 -9.46 -13.43 18.07
N TYR A 135 -8.27 -13.88 17.68
CA TYR A 135 -7.00 -13.67 18.37
C TYR A 135 -6.32 -12.43 17.86
N GLY A 136 -5.53 -11.79 18.69
CA GLY A 136 -4.74 -10.64 18.31
C GLY A 136 -3.90 -10.09 19.46
N TRP A 137 -3.25 -8.99 19.19
CA TRP A 137 -2.42 -8.23 20.11
C TRP A 137 -2.43 -6.76 19.77
N ALA A 138 -1.82 -5.93 20.60
CA ALA A 138 -1.64 -4.51 20.36
C ALA A 138 -0.17 -4.13 20.37
N PHE A 139 0.22 -3.20 19.53
CA PHE A 139 1.41 -2.43 19.78
C PHE A 139 1.16 -1.53 21.00
N MET A 140 2.05 -1.58 21.97
CA MET A 140 1.97 -0.73 23.15
C MET A 140 2.77 0.57 22.98
N THR A 141 3.71 0.55 22.04
CA THR A 141 4.53 1.67 21.59
C THR A 141 4.66 1.56 20.07
N ASP A 142 5.44 2.42 19.44
CA ASP A 142 5.77 2.41 18.02
C ASP A 142 6.59 1.19 17.54
N SER A 143 6.82 0.24 18.43
CA SER A 143 7.59 -0.97 18.11
C SER A 143 7.11 -2.20 18.89
N LEU A 144 7.17 -3.36 18.24
CA LEU A 144 6.97 -4.68 18.84
C LEU A 144 7.93 -5.66 18.16
N ARG A 145 8.88 -6.19 18.90
CA ARG A 145 9.91 -7.11 18.39
C ARG A 145 9.63 -8.57 18.73
N GLU A 146 8.83 -8.80 19.74
CA GLU A 146 8.42 -10.11 20.17
C GLU A 146 7.37 -10.68 19.20
N ASN A 147 7.37 -12.01 19.05
CA ASN A 147 6.37 -12.75 18.29
C ASN A 147 5.30 -13.30 19.23
N PRO A 148 4.07 -12.73 19.26
CA PRO A 148 3.03 -13.19 20.18
C PRO A 148 2.50 -14.60 19.85
N LEU A 149 2.76 -15.13 18.65
CA LEU A 149 2.38 -16.49 18.24
C LEU A 149 3.41 -17.56 18.65
N PHE A 150 4.60 -17.14 19.15
CA PHE A 150 5.65 -18.07 19.48
C PHE A 150 5.20 -19.10 20.53
N ASP A 151 5.33 -20.38 20.21
CA ASP A 151 4.94 -21.54 21.05
C ASP A 151 3.47 -21.50 21.51
N ARG A 152 2.59 -20.97 20.64
CA ARG A 152 1.14 -20.90 20.86
C ARG A 152 0.40 -21.69 19.79
N HIS A 153 -0.83 -22.07 20.11
CA HIS A 153 -1.78 -22.74 19.22
C HIS A 153 -3.20 -22.30 19.53
N VAL A 154 -4.09 -22.58 18.62
CA VAL A 154 -5.54 -22.34 18.81
C VAL A 154 -6.07 -23.16 19.99
N ASP A 155 -6.90 -22.54 20.83
CA ASP A 155 -7.44 -23.18 22.03
C ASP A 155 -8.60 -24.14 21.71
N ASP A 156 -9.44 -23.80 20.72
CA ASP A 156 -10.64 -24.57 20.37
C ASP A 156 -10.84 -24.63 18.84
N TYR A 157 -10.54 -25.77 18.27
CA TYR A 157 -10.71 -26.05 16.82
C TYR A 157 -12.17 -26.33 16.41
N SER A 158 -13.12 -26.37 17.34
CA SER A 158 -14.55 -26.48 17.00
C SER A 158 -15.15 -25.13 16.55
N ARG A 159 -14.41 -24.06 16.69
CA ARG A 159 -14.77 -22.68 16.31
C ARG A 159 -14.00 -22.24 15.07
N VAL A 160 -14.51 -21.24 14.38
CA VAL A 160 -13.73 -20.52 13.37
C VAL A 160 -12.72 -19.62 14.08
N ASN A 161 -11.44 -19.81 13.80
CA ASN A 161 -10.34 -19.13 14.46
C ASN A 161 -9.67 -18.14 13.52
N ILE A 162 -9.65 -16.87 13.90
CA ILE A 162 -9.11 -15.77 13.11
C ILE A 162 -8.03 -15.06 13.92
N VAL A 163 -6.93 -14.68 13.26
CA VAL A 163 -5.96 -13.74 13.83
C VAL A 163 -6.16 -12.39 13.15
N CYS A 164 -6.36 -11.33 13.92
CA CYS A 164 -6.38 -9.94 13.46
C CYS A 164 -5.18 -9.23 14.08
N ALA A 165 -4.18 -8.86 13.25
CA ALA A 165 -2.93 -8.35 13.79
C ALA A 165 -2.13 -7.49 12.81
N TYR A 166 -1.45 -6.49 13.37
CA TYR A 166 -0.37 -5.79 12.70
C TYR A 166 0.92 -6.61 12.87
N ALA A 167 1.49 -7.10 11.76
CA ALA A 167 2.69 -7.96 11.81
C ALA A 167 3.41 -8.01 10.47
N ASP A 168 4.74 -8.15 10.51
CA ASP A 168 5.59 -8.31 9.33
C ASP A 168 5.91 -9.79 9.09
N LEU A 169 5.14 -10.43 8.21
CA LEU A 169 5.32 -11.84 7.85
C LEU A 169 6.52 -12.03 6.92
N GLY A 170 7.52 -12.76 7.39
CA GLY A 170 8.77 -13.01 6.68
C GLY A 170 9.73 -11.84 6.73
N GLY A 171 9.49 -10.86 7.58
CA GLY A 171 10.41 -9.75 7.84
C GLY A 171 11.72 -10.16 8.51
N ASP A 172 12.67 -9.22 8.59
CA ASP A 172 13.90 -9.42 9.33
C ASP A 172 13.60 -9.71 10.81
N VAL A 173 14.32 -10.64 11.42
CA VAL A 173 14.18 -10.99 12.85
C VAL A 173 14.42 -9.80 13.79
N ASN A 174 15.09 -8.77 13.32
CA ASN A 174 15.29 -7.51 14.05
C ASN A 174 14.24 -6.43 13.71
N SER A 175 13.25 -6.76 12.89
CA SER A 175 12.15 -5.83 12.59
C SER A 175 11.45 -5.37 13.86
N ASP A 176 11.10 -4.10 13.93
CA ASP A 176 10.31 -3.52 15.01
C ASP A 176 8.80 -3.59 14.77
N SER A 177 8.40 -4.27 13.69
CA SER A 177 7.01 -4.37 13.21
C SER A 177 6.41 -5.77 13.44
N CYS A 178 6.70 -6.38 14.59
CA CYS A 178 6.21 -7.71 14.97
C CYS A 178 6.56 -8.79 13.94
N PRO A 179 7.85 -9.19 13.83
CA PRO A 179 8.26 -10.19 12.86
C PRO A 179 7.68 -11.56 13.21
N ILE A 180 6.97 -12.16 12.25
CA ILE A 180 6.40 -13.50 12.33
C ILE A 180 6.79 -14.29 11.08
N SER A 181 6.78 -15.61 11.19
CA SER A 181 7.10 -16.51 10.08
C SER A 181 5.89 -17.30 9.60
N THR A 182 5.96 -17.85 8.39
CA THR A 182 4.95 -18.80 7.88
C THR A 182 4.85 -20.06 8.73
N ASP A 183 5.93 -20.46 9.41
CA ASP A 183 5.92 -21.60 10.30
C ASP A 183 5.19 -21.30 11.62
N ASP A 184 5.23 -20.05 12.10
CA ASP A 184 4.42 -19.63 13.25
C ASP A 184 2.93 -19.70 12.89
N LEU A 185 2.54 -19.25 11.69
CA LEU A 185 1.16 -19.37 11.23
C LEU A 185 0.71 -20.83 11.17
N LYS A 186 1.52 -21.73 10.61
CA LYS A 186 1.21 -23.17 10.52
C LYS A 186 1.05 -23.80 11.90
N LYS A 187 1.95 -23.47 12.84
CA LYS A 187 1.94 -24.01 14.21
C LYS A 187 0.75 -23.52 15.02
N PHE A 188 0.43 -22.22 14.90
CA PHE A 188 -0.70 -21.65 15.60
C PHE A 188 -2.02 -22.23 15.10
N GLY A 189 -2.20 -22.40 13.79
CA GLY A 189 -3.30 -23.16 13.18
C GLY A 189 -4.64 -22.43 13.17
N ALA A 190 -4.69 -21.11 13.07
CA ALA A 190 -5.92 -20.37 12.81
C ALA A 190 -6.39 -20.58 11.36
N ASP A 191 -7.68 -20.44 11.10
CA ASP A 191 -8.27 -20.60 9.78
C ASP A 191 -7.89 -19.44 8.85
N TYR A 192 -7.88 -18.20 9.40
CA TYR A 192 -7.55 -17.00 8.63
C TYR A 192 -6.68 -16.03 9.45
N TYR A 193 -5.69 -15.44 8.76
CA TYR A 193 -4.85 -14.38 9.31
C TYR A 193 -5.11 -13.08 8.55
N ALA A 194 -5.78 -12.13 9.20
CA ALA A 194 -5.98 -10.76 8.77
C ALA A 194 -4.77 -9.93 9.20
N LEU A 195 -3.82 -9.70 8.27
CA LEU A 195 -2.56 -9.02 8.57
C LEU A 195 -2.57 -7.58 8.05
N GLY A 196 -2.05 -6.65 8.84
CA GLY A 196 -1.71 -5.28 8.47
C GLY A 196 -0.20 -5.03 8.54
N SER A 197 0.27 -3.88 8.14
CA SER A 197 1.63 -3.35 8.01
C SER A 197 2.16 -3.19 6.59
N ARG A 198 1.48 -3.76 5.61
CA ARG A 198 1.86 -3.62 4.22
C ARG A 198 0.78 -2.84 3.49
N HIS A 199 1.15 -1.68 3.00
CA HIS A 199 0.24 -0.79 2.26
C HIS A 199 -0.13 -1.34 0.88
N GLU A 200 0.67 -2.25 0.33
CA GLU A 200 0.34 -2.98 -0.90
C GLU A 200 -0.45 -4.25 -0.58
N ALA A 201 -1.60 -4.42 -1.23
CA ALA A 201 -2.43 -5.60 -1.07
C ALA A 201 -1.72 -6.86 -1.57
N SER A 202 -1.68 -7.90 -0.76
CA SER A 202 -1.15 -9.20 -1.16
C SER A 202 -2.20 -10.05 -1.87
N LYS A 203 -1.72 -11.02 -2.64
CA LYS A 203 -2.60 -12.11 -3.07
C LYS A 203 -3.12 -12.86 -1.84
N PHE A 204 -4.30 -13.44 -1.95
CA PHE A 204 -4.83 -14.37 -0.96
C PHE A 204 -4.03 -15.67 -0.99
N GLN A 205 -3.34 -15.99 0.09
CA GLN A 205 -2.34 -17.05 0.14
C GLN A 205 -2.72 -18.16 1.12
N SER A 206 -2.20 -19.37 0.89
CA SER A 206 -2.37 -20.51 1.77
C SER A 206 -1.08 -20.83 2.50
N VAL A 207 -1.18 -21.20 3.77
CA VAL A 207 -0.09 -21.71 4.58
C VAL A 207 -0.57 -22.92 5.38
N GLY A 208 -0.24 -24.13 4.91
CA GLY A 208 -0.89 -25.33 5.41
C GLY A 208 -2.40 -25.33 5.11
N ALA A 209 -3.23 -25.55 6.11
CA ALA A 209 -4.69 -25.44 6.02
C ALA A 209 -5.19 -24.00 6.12
N SER A 210 -4.38 -23.10 6.66
CA SER A 210 -4.73 -21.70 6.91
C SER A 210 -4.68 -20.86 5.66
N LYS A 211 -5.38 -19.71 5.71
CA LYS A 211 -5.31 -18.62 4.72
C LYS A 211 -4.80 -17.34 5.36
N TYR A 212 -4.10 -16.50 4.59
CA TYR A 212 -3.70 -15.18 5.04
C TYR A 212 -3.67 -14.16 3.90
N SER A 213 -3.81 -12.91 4.23
CA SER A 213 -3.60 -11.80 3.31
C SER A 213 -3.29 -10.49 4.05
N TYR A 214 -2.64 -9.59 3.33
CA TYR A 214 -2.62 -8.16 3.60
C TYR A 214 -3.67 -7.50 2.71
N CYS A 215 -4.50 -6.63 3.25
CA CYS A 215 -5.52 -5.95 2.44
C CYS A 215 -4.96 -4.72 1.70
N GLY A 216 -3.82 -4.19 2.16
CA GLY A 216 -3.28 -2.93 1.68
C GLY A 216 -3.95 -1.72 2.33
N ALA A 217 -3.53 -0.53 1.91
CA ALA A 217 -4.11 0.72 2.37
C ALA A 217 -5.54 0.92 1.86
N LEU A 218 -6.40 1.50 2.69
CA LEU A 218 -7.78 1.84 2.29
C LEU A 218 -7.82 2.94 1.22
N GLU A 219 -6.95 3.93 1.35
CA GLU A 219 -6.72 5.02 0.39
C GLU A 219 -5.23 5.14 0.14
N CYS A 220 -4.79 4.89 -1.08
CA CYS A 220 -3.36 4.96 -1.43
C CYS A 220 -2.82 6.37 -1.22
N THR A 221 -1.62 6.48 -0.67
CA THR A 221 -1.00 7.76 -0.32
C THR A 221 0.03 8.23 -1.36
N GLY A 222 0.52 7.34 -2.20
CA GLY A 222 1.54 7.64 -3.20
C GLY A 222 1.79 6.52 -4.21
N PHE A 223 2.78 6.73 -5.07
CA PHE A 223 3.15 5.78 -6.13
C PHE A 223 3.80 4.48 -5.65
N ASP A 224 4.15 4.39 -4.39
CA ASP A 224 4.68 3.17 -3.79
C ASP A 224 3.54 2.24 -3.31
N GLU A 225 2.30 2.72 -3.42
CA GLU A 225 1.06 2.01 -3.14
C GLU A 225 0.19 2.01 -4.41
N PRO A 226 0.53 1.18 -5.41
CA PRO A 226 -0.13 1.25 -6.72
C PRO A 226 -1.58 0.78 -6.67
N GLY A 227 -2.41 1.41 -7.47
CA GLY A 227 -3.82 1.07 -7.62
C GLY A 227 -4.75 1.98 -6.85
N LEU A 228 -5.98 1.52 -6.75
CA LEU A 228 -7.06 2.14 -5.99
C LEU A 228 -7.20 1.40 -4.67
N GLY A 229 -6.90 2.02 -3.57
CA GLY A 229 -6.95 1.43 -2.24
C GLY A 229 -8.28 0.75 -1.90
N GLY A 230 -8.26 -0.18 -0.94
CA GLY A 230 -9.44 -0.96 -0.63
C GLY A 230 -9.26 -1.91 0.54
N VAL A 231 -10.11 -2.94 0.58
CA VAL A 231 -10.20 -3.92 1.66
C VAL A 231 -10.46 -5.31 1.10
N ASN A 232 -10.32 -6.33 1.94
CA ASN A 232 -10.71 -7.70 1.63
C ASN A 232 -12.09 -8.02 2.25
N LEU A 233 -13.03 -8.40 1.39
CA LEU A 233 -14.28 -9.04 1.82
C LEU A 233 -14.04 -10.54 1.89
N ILE A 234 -14.04 -11.08 3.11
CA ILE A 234 -13.84 -12.49 3.39
C ILE A 234 -15.21 -13.14 3.64
N THR A 235 -15.45 -14.25 2.97
CA THR A 235 -16.62 -15.09 3.25
C THR A 235 -16.13 -16.43 3.78
N ILE A 236 -16.63 -16.83 4.93
CA ILE A 236 -16.36 -18.13 5.54
C ILE A 236 -17.66 -18.94 5.56
N ASP A 237 -17.62 -20.06 4.87
CA ASP A 237 -18.65 -21.08 4.94
C ASP A 237 -18.16 -22.21 5.86
N TYR A 238 -18.83 -22.39 7.00
CA TYR A 238 -18.55 -23.44 7.97
C TYR A 238 -19.63 -24.50 7.93
N SER A 239 -19.24 -25.73 7.67
CA SER A 239 -20.15 -26.88 7.62
C SER A 239 -19.41 -28.14 8.01
N ASP A 240 -19.92 -28.86 9.01
CA ASP A 240 -19.45 -30.21 9.40
C ASP A 240 -17.97 -30.31 9.84
N GLY A 241 -17.40 -29.21 10.35
CA GLY A 241 -15.98 -29.14 10.71
C GLY A 241 -15.06 -28.74 9.55
N GLU A 242 -15.62 -28.50 8.37
CA GLU A 242 -14.87 -27.95 7.23
C GLU A 242 -15.09 -26.44 7.12
N VAL A 243 -14.01 -25.72 6.91
CA VAL A 243 -13.98 -24.27 6.73
C VAL A 243 -13.57 -23.97 5.29
N ALA A 244 -14.47 -23.37 4.53
CA ALA A 244 -14.15 -22.81 3.20
C ALA A 244 -14.05 -21.27 3.29
N ILE A 245 -12.95 -20.72 2.80
CA ILE A 245 -12.69 -19.27 2.87
C ILE A 245 -12.50 -18.71 1.48
N GLU A 246 -13.31 -17.70 1.14
CA GLU A 246 -13.21 -16.95 -0.11
C GLU A 246 -12.82 -15.50 0.18
N ASN A 247 -12.04 -14.91 -0.71
CA ASN A 247 -11.67 -13.51 -0.67
C ASN A 247 -12.11 -12.77 -1.94
N LYS A 248 -12.65 -11.57 -1.74
CA LYS A 248 -12.92 -10.60 -2.81
C LYS A 248 -12.40 -9.23 -2.39
N SER A 249 -11.49 -8.64 -3.18
CA SER A 249 -11.09 -7.24 -2.97
C SER A 249 -12.22 -6.30 -3.34
N VAL A 250 -12.44 -5.27 -2.50
CA VAL A 250 -13.42 -4.20 -2.70
C VAL A 250 -12.70 -2.87 -2.54
N SER A 251 -12.73 -2.04 -3.58
CA SER A 251 -12.05 -0.74 -3.59
C SER A 251 -12.94 0.38 -3.08
N PHE A 252 -12.38 1.26 -2.27
CA PHE A 252 -13.05 2.43 -1.71
C PHE A 252 -12.27 3.73 -1.93
N GLY A 253 -10.99 3.62 -2.32
CA GLY A 253 -10.14 4.78 -2.57
C GLY A 253 -10.69 5.71 -3.66
N HIS A 254 -10.23 6.95 -3.63
CA HIS A 254 -10.61 7.99 -4.59
C HIS A 254 -9.57 8.15 -5.68
N LEU A 255 -8.28 7.96 -5.36
CA LEU A 255 -7.20 8.14 -6.32
C LEU A 255 -6.56 6.81 -6.72
N ASP A 256 -6.49 6.61 -8.03
CA ASP A 256 -5.83 5.46 -8.62
C ASP A 256 -4.39 5.81 -9.01
N PHE A 257 -3.41 5.27 -8.28
CA PHE A 257 -1.99 5.51 -8.54
C PHE A 257 -1.45 4.56 -9.60
N LYS A 258 -1.02 5.11 -10.73
CA LYS A 258 -0.49 4.37 -11.88
C LYS A 258 0.94 4.77 -12.19
N THR A 259 1.76 3.78 -12.50
CA THR A 259 3.09 3.98 -13.07
C THR A 259 3.15 3.30 -14.42
N GLU A 260 3.49 4.08 -15.45
CA GLU A 260 3.59 3.62 -16.82
C GLU A 260 4.99 3.85 -17.36
N GLN A 261 5.46 2.88 -18.14
CA GLN A 261 6.70 3.03 -18.90
C GLN A 261 6.38 3.41 -20.34
N LEU A 262 7.08 4.41 -20.88
CA LEU A 262 6.92 4.86 -22.24
C LEU A 262 8.27 4.88 -22.94
N ASP A 263 8.43 3.99 -23.93
CA ASP A 263 9.62 3.98 -24.78
C ASP A 263 9.57 5.18 -25.76
N VAL A 264 10.57 6.02 -25.66
CA VAL A 264 10.74 7.20 -26.52
C VAL A 264 11.96 7.09 -27.45
N THR A 265 12.40 5.88 -27.74
CA THR A 265 13.53 5.65 -28.67
C THR A 265 13.26 6.34 -30.01
N GLY A 266 14.22 7.15 -30.43
CA GLY A 266 14.16 7.90 -31.69
C GLY A 266 13.26 9.13 -31.69
N VAL A 267 12.64 9.48 -30.56
CA VAL A 267 11.89 10.74 -30.41
C VAL A 267 12.88 11.92 -30.36
N ASN A 268 12.57 12.98 -31.11
CA ASN A 268 13.43 14.13 -31.22
C ASN A 268 12.76 15.46 -30.84
N THR A 269 11.50 15.42 -30.43
CA THR A 269 10.75 16.63 -30.03
C THR A 269 9.93 16.41 -28.78
N SER A 270 9.84 17.44 -27.92
CA SER A 270 9.00 17.43 -26.74
C SER A 270 7.51 17.22 -27.07
N ASN A 271 7.03 17.80 -28.18
CA ASN A 271 5.65 17.64 -28.61
C ASN A 271 5.29 16.18 -28.95
N GLU A 272 6.24 15.42 -29.49
CA GLU A 272 6.01 13.99 -29.77
C GLU A 272 5.85 13.19 -28.46
N ILE A 273 6.66 13.48 -27.44
CA ILE A 273 6.51 12.87 -26.10
C ILE A 273 5.13 13.20 -25.54
N ILE A 274 4.74 14.48 -25.54
CA ILE A 274 3.44 14.93 -25.03
C ILE A 274 2.30 14.22 -25.77
N ASN A 275 2.37 14.11 -27.10
CA ASN A 275 1.36 13.41 -27.90
C ASN A 275 1.28 11.92 -27.57
N ARG A 276 2.41 11.25 -27.35
CA ARG A 276 2.44 9.83 -26.95
C ARG A 276 1.82 9.63 -25.56
N ILE A 277 2.15 10.51 -24.60
CA ILE A 277 1.54 10.50 -23.26
C ILE A 277 0.02 10.74 -23.36
N SER A 278 -0.43 11.76 -24.12
CA SER A 278 -1.86 12.05 -24.30
C SER A 278 -2.62 10.87 -24.90
N ARG A 279 -2.02 10.21 -25.90
CA ARG A 279 -2.61 9.01 -26.50
C ARG A 279 -2.72 7.87 -25.47
N MET A 280 -1.66 7.59 -24.72
CA MET A 280 -1.66 6.56 -23.69
C MET A 280 -2.74 6.83 -22.62
N ILE A 281 -2.89 8.07 -22.17
CA ILE A 281 -3.93 8.49 -21.20
C ILE A 281 -5.32 8.22 -21.79
N SER A 282 -5.56 8.61 -23.05
CA SER A 282 -6.82 8.38 -23.73
C SER A 282 -7.13 6.89 -23.93
N ASP A 283 -6.16 6.09 -24.38
CA ASP A 283 -6.31 4.66 -24.65
C ASP A 283 -6.60 3.87 -23.35
N LYS A 284 -5.98 4.28 -22.24
CA LYS A 284 -6.17 3.66 -20.92
C LYS A 284 -7.33 4.26 -20.12
N LYS A 285 -7.96 5.34 -20.63
CA LYS A 285 -9.09 6.05 -20.01
C LYS A 285 -8.75 6.59 -18.61
N TYR A 286 -7.56 7.13 -18.44
CA TYR A 286 -7.18 7.83 -17.22
C TYR A 286 -7.86 9.20 -17.17
N ASP A 287 -8.27 9.62 -15.99
CA ASP A 287 -9.11 10.79 -15.72
C ASP A 287 -8.64 11.58 -14.48
N ASP A 288 -9.49 12.47 -13.98
CA ASP A 288 -9.23 13.33 -12.82
C ASP A 288 -9.20 12.59 -11.47
N GLU A 289 -9.51 11.29 -11.44
CA GLU A 289 -9.28 10.41 -10.29
C GLU A 289 -7.94 9.66 -10.38
N THR A 290 -7.14 9.91 -11.42
CA THR A 290 -5.86 9.21 -11.65
C THR A 290 -4.67 10.09 -11.27
N ALA A 291 -3.76 9.53 -10.45
CA ALA A 291 -2.40 10.01 -10.24
C ALA A 291 -1.44 9.19 -11.13
N LEU A 292 -0.86 9.81 -12.16
CA LEU A 292 -0.05 9.11 -13.15
C LEU A 292 1.43 9.49 -13.05
N ARG A 293 2.29 8.50 -12.89
CA ARG A 293 3.74 8.59 -13.04
C ARG A 293 4.12 7.95 -14.37
N VAL A 294 4.74 8.71 -15.26
CA VAL A 294 5.29 8.21 -16.53
C VAL A 294 6.80 8.15 -16.45
N GLU A 295 7.36 6.96 -16.63
CA GLU A 295 8.80 6.74 -16.73
C GLU A 295 9.17 6.63 -18.21
N LEU A 296 9.86 7.64 -18.72
CA LEU A 296 10.39 7.60 -20.08
C LEU A 296 11.60 6.66 -20.13
N THR A 297 11.59 5.75 -21.09
CA THR A 297 12.67 4.78 -21.31
C THR A 297 13.14 4.84 -22.76
N GLY A 298 14.21 4.10 -23.09
CA GLY A 298 14.74 4.04 -24.45
C GLY A 298 15.88 5.01 -24.73
N TYR A 299 16.25 5.12 -26.00
CA TYR A 299 17.43 5.86 -26.46
C TYR A 299 17.03 7.16 -27.15
N VAL A 300 17.62 8.27 -26.70
CA VAL A 300 17.38 9.61 -27.27
C VAL A 300 18.64 10.25 -27.82
N ASP A 301 18.50 11.21 -28.76
CA ASP A 301 19.62 12.01 -29.20
C ASP A 301 20.22 12.77 -28.02
N PRO A 302 21.54 12.78 -27.82
CA PRO A 302 22.20 13.47 -26.70
C PRO A 302 21.91 14.99 -26.63
N ARG A 303 21.52 15.60 -27.76
CA ARG A 303 21.13 17.01 -27.82
C ARG A 303 19.67 17.26 -27.48
N PHE A 304 18.89 16.21 -27.43
CA PHE A 304 17.48 16.30 -27.04
C PHE A 304 17.35 16.43 -25.53
N SER A 305 16.54 17.39 -25.09
CA SER A 305 16.19 17.57 -23.69
C SER A 305 14.74 17.19 -23.47
N VAL A 306 14.51 16.22 -22.58
CA VAL A 306 13.17 15.83 -22.16
C VAL A 306 12.50 17.02 -21.47
N PRO A 307 11.24 17.33 -21.76
CA PRO A 307 10.53 18.43 -21.09
C PRO A 307 10.40 18.14 -19.59
N LYS A 308 10.89 19.06 -18.75
CA LYS A 308 10.89 18.89 -17.29
C LYS A 308 9.59 19.36 -16.62
N ASN A 309 8.95 20.37 -17.19
CA ASN A 309 7.77 21.03 -16.61
C ASN A 309 6.55 20.81 -17.51
N ILE A 310 5.84 19.71 -17.30
CA ILE A 310 4.52 19.49 -17.87
C ILE A 310 3.53 19.68 -16.73
N GLU A 311 2.65 20.66 -16.87
CA GLU A 311 1.64 20.97 -15.86
C GLU A 311 0.58 19.88 -15.78
N ASN A 312 0.10 19.59 -14.57
CA ASN A 312 -0.91 18.54 -14.33
C ASN A 312 -2.18 18.78 -15.13
N GLU A 313 -2.59 20.04 -15.26
CA GLU A 313 -3.80 20.46 -15.98
C GLU A 313 -3.75 20.14 -17.47
N ALA A 314 -2.56 19.96 -18.05
CA ALA A 314 -2.40 19.66 -19.47
C ALA A 314 -3.06 18.33 -19.90
N PHE A 315 -3.27 17.40 -18.94
CA PHE A 315 -3.79 16.07 -19.21
C PHE A 315 -5.14 15.76 -18.55
N GLY A 316 -5.69 16.67 -17.75
CA GLY A 316 -6.94 16.44 -17.01
C GLY A 316 -6.82 15.34 -15.95
N LEU A 317 -5.62 15.14 -15.39
CA LEU A 317 -5.33 14.17 -14.33
C LEU A 317 -5.34 14.85 -12.97
N TYR A 318 -5.59 14.10 -11.90
CA TYR A 318 -5.41 14.60 -10.53
C TYR A 318 -3.96 15.02 -10.26
N TYR A 319 -3.01 14.18 -10.67
CA TYR A 319 -1.58 14.44 -10.53
C TYR A 319 -0.81 13.77 -11.66
N PHE A 320 0.20 14.47 -12.16
CA PHE A 320 1.09 13.96 -13.20
C PHE A 320 2.56 14.11 -12.77
N LYS A 321 3.35 13.04 -12.94
CA LYS A 321 4.79 13.05 -12.69
C LYS A 321 5.53 12.40 -13.85
N LEU A 322 6.46 13.13 -14.46
CA LEU A 322 7.34 12.60 -15.47
C LEU A 322 8.71 12.28 -14.87
N ILE A 323 9.21 11.08 -15.14
CA ILE A 323 10.55 10.64 -14.75
C ILE A 323 11.35 10.30 -16.01
N ASP A 324 12.47 10.97 -16.19
CA ASP A 324 13.37 10.69 -17.30
C ASP A 324 14.38 9.59 -16.93
N LYS A 325 14.16 8.39 -17.48
CA LYS A 325 15.07 7.24 -17.43
C LYS A 325 15.68 6.95 -18.81
N THR A 326 15.61 7.92 -19.75
CA THR A 326 16.17 7.75 -21.08
C THR A 326 17.68 7.67 -21.06
N ILE A 327 18.24 6.96 -22.03
CA ILE A 327 19.68 6.80 -22.21
C ILE A 327 20.08 7.60 -23.46
N PRO A 328 20.95 8.62 -23.33
CA PRO A 328 21.46 9.29 -24.49
C PRO A 328 22.27 8.35 -25.40
N LEU A 329 21.90 8.28 -26.66
CA LEU A 329 22.62 7.44 -27.65
C LEU A 329 23.92 8.11 -28.09
N TYR A 330 24.96 7.91 -27.32
CA TYR A 330 26.29 8.46 -27.65
C TYR A 330 27.08 7.64 -28.66
N ALA A 331 26.62 6.47 -29.06
CA ALA A 331 27.34 5.56 -29.97
C ALA A 331 27.33 6.05 -31.42
N THR A 332 27.65 7.33 -31.69
CA THR A 332 27.73 7.88 -33.03
C THR A 332 29.19 8.02 -33.47
N GLU A 333 29.46 7.75 -34.73
CA GLU A 333 30.78 7.98 -35.36
C GLU A 333 31.28 9.43 -35.21
N SER A 334 30.35 10.38 -35.01
CA SER A 334 30.68 11.80 -34.81
C SER A 334 31.43 12.01 -33.47
N PHE A 335 31.07 11.35 -32.39
CA PHE A 335 31.77 11.46 -31.10
C PHE A 335 33.14 10.77 -31.11
N LYS A 336 33.30 9.68 -31.85
CA LYS A 336 34.59 8.99 -31.99
C LYS A 336 35.65 9.88 -32.71
N ARG A 337 35.21 10.73 -33.63
CA ARG A 337 36.06 11.63 -34.43
C ARG A 337 36.19 13.03 -33.85
N ASP A 338 35.46 13.32 -32.77
CA ASP A 338 35.52 14.62 -32.09
C ASP A 338 36.87 14.79 -31.39
N MET A 339 37.62 15.82 -31.80
CA MET A 339 38.93 16.14 -31.22
C MET A 339 38.86 17.07 -30.00
N SER A 340 37.65 17.43 -29.57
CA SER A 340 37.41 18.23 -28.39
C SER A 340 37.56 17.41 -27.08
N VAL A 341 37.53 18.12 -25.94
CA VAL A 341 37.47 17.47 -24.59
C VAL A 341 36.30 16.51 -24.49
N LYS A 342 35.17 16.82 -25.13
CA LYS A 342 34.01 15.93 -25.19
C LYS A 342 34.31 14.59 -25.83
N GLY A 343 35.03 14.64 -27.00
CA GLY A 343 35.44 13.43 -27.68
C GLY A 343 36.44 12.60 -26.91
N GLU A 344 37.36 13.25 -26.14
CA GLU A 344 38.28 12.52 -25.26
C GLU A 344 37.57 11.82 -24.10
N ILE A 345 36.62 12.48 -23.45
CA ILE A 345 35.78 11.87 -22.43
C ILE A 345 35.00 10.71 -23.05
N TYR A 346 34.38 10.87 -24.21
CA TYR A 346 33.67 9.81 -24.90
C TYR A 346 34.55 8.56 -25.12
N ARG A 347 35.75 8.73 -25.66
CA ARG A 347 36.66 7.61 -25.92
C ARG A 347 37.00 6.82 -24.63
N ARG A 348 37.10 7.52 -23.50
CA ARG A 348 37.33 6.86 -22.19
C ARG A 348 36.11 6.10 -21.66
N PHE A 349 34.90 6.62 -21.90
CA PHE A 349 33.66 5.96 -21.49
C PHE A 349 33.18 4.89 -22.48
N TYR A 350 33.67 4.94 -23.74
CA TYR A 350 33.18 4.06 -24.80
C TYR A 350 33.17 2.57 -24.49
N PRO A 351 34.21 1.98 -23.87
CA PRO A 351 34.19 0.55 -23.50
C PRO A 351 33.05 0.18 -22.55
N MET A 352 32.76 1.06 -21.60
CA MET A 352 31.67 0.86 -20.64
C MET A 352 30.28 1.13 -21.25
N LEU A 353 30.20 2.15 -22.13
CA LEU A 353 28.95 2.44 -22.85
C LEU A 353 28.55 1.35 -23.85
N THR A 354 29.48 0.50 -24.25
CA THR A 354 29.27 -0.64 -25.15
C THR A 354 29.43 -1.99 -24.47
N SER A 355 29.49 -2.04 -23.13
CA SER A 355 29.56 -3.28 -22.35
C SER A 355 28.37 -4.19 -22.65
N GLU A 356 28.56 -5.50 -22.63
CA GLU A 356 27.49 -6.49 -22.72
C GLU A 356 26.61 -6.51 -21.47
N VAL A 357 27.14 -6.03 -20.32
CA VAL A 357 26.41 -5.92 -19.06
C VAL A 357 25.56 -4.67 -19.03
N GLU A 358 24.25 -4.83 -18.93
CA GLU A 358 23.27 -3.72 -18.97
C GLU A 358 23.49 -2.70 -17.84
N GLU A 359 23.79 -3.16 -16.63
CA GLU A 359 24.03 -2.30 -15.47
C GLU A 359 25.25 -1.39 -15.69
N GLU A 360 26.35 -1.92 -16.26
CA GLU A 360 27.54 -1.14 -16.59
C GLU A 360 27.22 -0.06 -17.66
N ARG A 361 26.43 -0.43 -18.69
CA ARG A 361 26.00 0.55 -19.70
C ARG A 361 25.19 1.69 -19.10
N LEU A 362 24.25 1.37 -18.20
CA LEU A 362 23.39 2.36 -17.51
C LEU A 362 24.22 3.32 -16.66
N VAL A 363 25.12 2.78 -15.84
CA VAL A 363 26.02 3.57 -14.99
C VAL A 363 26.91 4.46 -15.85
N ALA A 364 27.54 3.90 -16.89
CA ALA A 364 28.41 4.63 -17.80
C ALA A 364 27.65 5.75 -18.54
N ALA A 365 26.44 5.50 -19.02
CA ALA A 365 25.62 6.50 -19.70
C ALA A 365 25.26 7.67 -18.77
N ARG A 366 24.89 7.38 -17.52
CA ARG A 366 24.62 8.40 -16.48
C ARG A 366 25.87 9.23 -16.18
N ALA A 367 27.00 8.56 -15.89
CA ALA A 367 28.26 9.24 -15.58
C ALA A 367 28.75 10.11 -16.76
N PHE A 368 28.60 9.61 -17.98
CA PHE A 368 28.96 10.38 -19.19
C PHE A 368 28.05 11.61 -19.39
N ARG A 369 26.74 11.47 -19.11
CA ARG A 369 25.79 12.60 -19.13
C ARG A 369 26.20 13.70 -18.13
N VAL A 370 26.58 13.32 -16.90
CA VAL A 370 27.09 14.25 -15.88
C VAL A 370 28.36 14.97 -16.38
N ALA A 371 29.31 14.22 -16.93
CA ALA A 371 30.56 14.80 -17.45
C ALA A 371 30.31 15.81 -18.58
N LEU A 372 29.36 15.51 -19.48
CA LEU A 372 29.01 16.46 -20.57
C LEU A 372 28.26 17.69 -20.01
N ALA A 373 27.33 17.52 -19.07
CA ALA A 373 26.62 18.63 -18.45
C ALA A 373 27.58 19.58 -17.71
N ALA A 374 28.56 19.04 -16.99
CA ALA A 374 29.59 19.83 -16.32
C ALA A 374 30.44 20.63 -17.32
N LEU A 375 30.78 20.05 -18.48
CA LEU A 375 31.50 20.77 -19.52
C LEU A 375 30.69 21.90 -20.18
N GLU A 376 29.37 21.79 -20.16
CA GLU A 376 28.44 22.75 -20.76
C GLU A 376 27.89 23.76 -19.76
N ASN A 377 28.39 23.76 -18.52
CA ASN A 377 27.84 24.53 -17.38
C ASN A 377 26.33 24.40 -17.25
N ARG A 378 25.79 23.20 -17.46
CA ARG A 378 24.39 22.88 -17.24
C ARG A 378 24.24 22.24 -15.86
N ASP A 379 23.14 22.57 -15.18
CA ASP A 379 22.79 21.91 -13.94
C ASP A 379 22.53 20.41 -14.19
N THR A 380 23.10 19.58 -13.32
CA THR A 380 22.84 18.15 -13.26
C THR A 380 21.83 17.92 -12.15
N ASP A 381 20.55 17.89 -12.50
CA ASP A 381 19.51 17.46 -11.55
C ASP A 381 19.61 15.93 -11.38
N TYR A 382 20.01 15.50 -10.19
CA TYR A 382 19.96 14.12 -9.71
C TYR A 382 19.06 14.00 -8.50
#